data_5458d669b442214b1db140aa7fa54f38
#
_entry.id   5458d669b442214b1db140aa7fa54f38
#
_cell.length_a   1.000
_cell.length_b   1.000
_cell.length_c   1.000
_cell.angle_alpha   90.00
_cell.angle_beta   90.00
_cell.angle_gamma   90.00
#
_symmetry.space_group_name_H-M   'P 1'
#
loop_
_entity.id
_entity.type
_entity.pdbx_description
1 polymer ?
#
loop_
_entity_poly.entity_id
_entity_poly.type
_entity_poly.pdbx_seq_one_letter_code
_entity_poly.pdbx_strand_id
1 'polypeptide(L)'
;MEQGNSQPIKTIQPSSESSSDTPDSGDMDFVDFLYQWLDYKYKTATAASLDKNIELTTYAGYEGNVKSPIEPYFREHPITLNGLSKEMIEEFYQIQLERVAVTTVKHYHSAIHCALNYAVDKKILKANPADRIIFPKLEKFKGDFYVDSEVLELFEILKGHKMELIVLLTAFYGLRRSEVLGLKWSAFDFSHDCFSIRHTVTTCRAKGEKVVVKKDRAKNKSSRRTYPLIPFIKERLLEAKKQQDENKRLCGRSYNKENIGYICVDAVGDLIKPNYVSCTFPKLLAKNNLRHIRFHDLRHTCASLLLANGIPMEQVKEWLGHSEISTTVDIYGHLQFATKRNSAAAMERDIVQPFMQMQSPETGTDEKVVS
;
A
#
# COMPACT_ATOMS: atom_id res chain seq x y z
N MET A 1 -64.35 20.87 -37.28
CA MET A 1 -65.01 19.54 -37.44
C MET A 1 -63.99 18.63 -38.01
N GLU A 2 -63.43 17.78 -37.16
CA GLU A 2 -62.87 16.49 -37.57
C GLU A 2 -62.55 15.73 -36.27
N GLN A 3 -63.24 14.62 -36.16
CA GLN A 3 -63.24 13.73 -34.99
C GLN A 3 -62.01 12.83 -35.08
N GLY A 4 -61.09 12.91 -34.14
CA GLY A 4 -59.99 11.96 -33.97
C GLY A 4 -60.42 10.77 -33.12
N ASN A 5 -60.43 9.64 -33.78
CA ASN A 5 -60.81 8.32 -33.26
C ASN A 5 -59.72 7.76 -32.36
N SER A 6 -59.97 7.69 -31.05
CA SER A 6 -59.08 7.06 -30.06
C SER A 6 -59.45 5.57 -29.92
N GLN A 7 -58.61 4.65 -30.38
CA GLN A 7 -58.75 3.22 -30.08
C GLN A 7 -58.13 2.89 -28.70
N PRO A 8 -58.76 2.01 -27.91
CA PRO A 8 -58.30 1.63 -26.59
C PRO A 8 -57.10 0.66 -26.64
N ILE A 9 -56.13 0.93 -25.78
CA ILE A 9 -54.94 0.10 -25.55
C ILE A 9 -55.38 -1.24 -24.95
N LYS A 10 -55.12 -2.36 -25.63
CA LYS A 10 -55.33 -3.71 -25.11
C LYS A 10 -54.33 -4.00 -23.98
N THR A 11 -54.86 -4.20 -22.79
CA THR A 11 -54.14 -4.75 -21.63
C THR A 11 -53.81 -6.20 -21.91
N ILE A 12 -52.52 -6.51 -22.06
CA ILE A 12 -51.99 -7.88 -22.11
C ILE A 12 -51.87 -8.36 -20.66
N GLN A 13 -52.68 -9.35 -20.29
CA GLN A 13 -52.50 -10.08 -19.04
C GLN A 13 -51.26 -10.97 -19.16
N PRO A 14 -50.41 -11.08 -18.14
CA PRO A 14 -49.32 -12.05 -18.15
C PRO A 14 -49.89 -13.44 -18.01
N SER A 15 -49.64 -14.29 -18.98
CA SER A 15 -49.88 -15.73 -18.96
C SER A 15 -49.06 -16.35 -17.82
N SER A 16 -49.75 -17.07 -16.97
CA SER A 16 -49.16 -17.98 -15.97
C SER A 16 -48.53 -19.18 -16.70
N GLU A 17 -47.22 -19.18 -16.87
CA GLU A 17 -46.43 -20.37 -17.17
C GLU A 17 -45.46 -20.54 -15.99
N SER A 18 -45.73 -21.47 -15.15
CA SER A 18 -45.15 -22.79 -14.89
C SER A 18 -43.69 -22.81 -14.52
N SER A 19 -43.45 -23.22 -13.25
CA SER A 19 -42.29 -23.96 -12.73
C SER A 19 -40.94 -23.64 -13.37
N SER A 20 -40.27 -22.65 -12.80
CA SER A 20 -38.83 -22.53 -12.95
C SER A 20 -38.16 -23.66 -12.16
N ASP A 21 -37.74 -24.70 -12.84
CA ASP A 21 -36.58 -25.50 -12.43
C ASP A 21 -35.33 -24.57 -12.45
N THR A 22 -35.20 -23.71 -11.45
CA THR A 22 -33.89 -23.18 -11.08
C THR A 22 -33.17 -24.36 -10.46
N PRO A 23 -32.04 -24.83 -11.03
CA PRO A 23 -31.24 -25.87 -10.39
C PRO A 23 -30.94 -25.36 -8.95
N ASP A 24 -31.07 -26.28 -7.99
CA ASP A 24 -30.68 -25.98 -6.59
C ASP A 24 -29.32 -25.28 -6.63
N SER A 25 -29.28 -24.04 -6.21
CA SER A 25 -28.10 -23.17 -6.40
C SER A 25 -26.83 -23.75 -5.77
N GLY A 26 -26.92 -24.83 -5.03
CA GLY A 26 -25.81 -25.57 -4.44
C GLY A 26 -25.19 -26.64 -5.33
N ASP A 27 -25.90 -27.08 -6.40
CA ASP A 27 -25.37 -28.04 -7.39
C ASP A 27 -24.47 -27.39 -8.46
N MET A 28 -24.30 -26.09 -8.39
CA MET A 28 -23.40 -25.34 -9.28
C MET A 28 -21.95 -25.76 -9.08
N ASP A 29 -21.17 -25.85 -10.17
CA ASP A 29 -19.72 -26.01 -10.11
C ASP A 29 -19.07 -24.88 -9.29
N PHE A 30 -18.10 -25.24 -8.44
CA PHE A 30 -17.47 -24.28 -7.54
C PHE A 30 -16.76 -23.14 -8.27
N VAL A 31 -16.09 -23.42 -9.39
CA VAL A 31 -15.40 -22.38 -10.18
C VAL A 31 -16.42 -21.44 -10.83
N ASP A 32 -17.53 -21.98 -11.34
CA ASP A 32 -18.60 -21.15 -11.92
C ASP A 32 -19.24 -20.25 -10.86
N PHE A 33 -19.40 -20.74 -9.63
CA PHE A 33 -19.83 -19.93 -8.50
C PHE A 33 -18.81 -18.81 -8.20
N LEU A 34 -17.49 -19.09 -8.21
CA LEU A 34 -16.47 -18.07 -8.00
C LEU A 34 -16.56 -16.96 -9.05
N TYR A 35 -16.84 -17.27 -10.31
CA TYR A 35 -17.02 -16.24 -11.34
C TYR A 35 -18.30 -15.41 -11.14
N GLN A 36 -19.40 -16.02 -10.69
CA GLN A 36 -20.61 -15.28 -10.32
C GLN A 36 -20.34 -14.31 -9.15
N TRP A 37 -19.61 -14.81 -8.13
CA TRP A 37 -19.19 -13.98 -7.01
C TRP A 37 -18.25 -12.84 -7.45
N LEU A 38 -17.30 -13.09 -8.35
CA LEU A 38 -16.44 -12.05 -8.93
C LEU A 38 -17.23 -10.99 -9.68
N ASP A 39 -18.23 -11.37 -10.43
CA ASP A 39 -19.12 -10.42 -11.12
C ASP A 39 -19.88 -9.53 -10.14
N TYR A 40 -20.40 -10.12 -9.06
CA TYR A 40 -21.00 -9.36 -7.96
C TYR A 40 -19.98 -8.38 -7.34
N LYS A 41 -18.77 -8.84 -7.04
CA LYS A 41 -17.71 -7.99 -6.48
C LYS A 41 -17.29 -6.87 -7.43
N TYR A 42 -17.22 -7.14 -8.73
CA TYR A 42 -16.92 -6.10 -9.72
C TYR A 42 -18.00 -5.02 -9.77
N LYS A 43 -19.26 -5.42 -9.79
CA LYS A 43 -20.39 -4.47 -9.73
C LYS A 43 -20.34 -3.59 -8.49
N THR A 44 -20.03 -4.18 -7.33
CA THR A 44 -19.89 -3.41 -6.08
C THR A 44 -18.64 -2.51 -6.07
N ALA A 45 -17.52 -2.95 -6.67
CA ALA A 45 -16.29 -2.16 -6.77
C ALA A 45 -16.40 -0.96 -7.71
N THR A 46 -17.33 -1.01 -8.67
CA THR A 46 -17.53 0.04 -9.69
C THR A 46 -18.78 0.88 -9.47
N ALA A 47 -19.63 0.53 -8.50
CA ALA A 47 -20.85 1.27 -8.18
C ALA A 47 -20.52 2.64 -7.54
N ALA A 48 -21.24 3.68 -7.96
CA ALA A 48 -20.99 5.05 -7.54
C ALA A 48 -21.51 5.42 -6.14
N SER A 49 -22.37 4.60 -5.52
CA SER A 49 -23.21 5.05 -4.40
C SER A 49 -23.38 4.08 -3.22
N LEU A 50 -22.58 3.03 -3.09
CA LEU A 50 -22.73 2.09 -1.98
C LEU A 50 -21.71 2.40 -0.86
N ASP A 51 -22.18 2.61 0.36
CA ASP A 51 -21.37 2.90 1.55
C ASP A 51 -20.37 1.77 1.93
N LYS A 52 -20.48 0.60 1.32
CA LYS A 52 -19.64 -0.59 1.56
C LYS A 52 -19.04 -1.17 0.28
N ASN A 53 -18.62 -0.34 -0.66
CA ASN A 53 -17.95 -0.81 -1.86
C ASN A 53 -16.54 -1.33 -1.52
N ILE A 54 -16.18 -2.46 -2.12
CA ILE A 54 -14.80 -2.90 -2.13
C ILE A 54 -14.00 -2.04 -3.11
N GLU A 55 -12.71 -1.90 -2.86
CA GLU A 55 -11.83 -1.22 -3.81
C GLU A 55 -11.62 -2.07 -5.06
N LEU A 56 -11.50 -1.41 -6.22
CA LEU A 56 -11.21 -2.09 -7.49
C LEU A 56 -9.88 -2.88 -7.42
N THR A 57 -8.91 -2.41 -6.64
CA THR A 57 -7.65 -3.13 -6.36
C THR A 57 -7.87 -4.40 -5.55
N THR A 58 -8.84 -4.43 -4.64
CA THR A 58 -9.22 -5.64 -3.88
C THR A 58 -9.90 -6.65 -4.80
N TYR A 59 -10.84 -6.20 -5.65
CA TYR A 59 -11.43 -7.04 -6.70
C TYR A 59 -10.34 -7.65 -7.59
N ALA A 60 -9.41 -6.84 -8.08
CA ALA A 60 -8.32 -7.31 -8.94
C ALA A 60 -7.44 -8.37 -8.25
N GLY A 61 -7.25 -8.26 -6.94
CA GLY A 61 -6.57 -9.29 -6.13
C GLY A 61 -7.36 -10.60 -6.10
N TYR A 62 -8.66 -10.54 -5.86
CA TYR A 62 -9.53 -11.73 -5.90
C TYR A 62 -9.56 -12.37 -7.29
N GLU A 63 -9.75 -11.56 -8.33
CA GLU A 63 -9.77 -12.06 -9.72
C GLU A 63 -8.46 -12.77 -10.07
N GLY A 64 -7.30 -12.18 -9.70
CA GLY A 64 -6.00 -12.78 -9.92
C GLY A 64 -5.83 -14.11 -9.19
N ASN A 65 -6.25 -14.18 -7.93
CA ASN A 65 -6.18 -15.41 -7.13
C ASN A 65 -7.12 -16.50 -7.67
N VAL A 66 -8.31 -16.14 -8.14
CA VAL A 66 -9.24 -17.11 -8.75
C VAL A 66 -8.67 -17.62 -10.06
N LYS A 67 -8.25 -16.75 -10.98
CA LYS A 67 -7.70 -17.15 -12.29
C LYS A 67 -6.43 -17.99 -12.20
N SER A 68 -5.65 -17.80 -11.14
CA SER A 68 -4.43 -18.57 -10.92
C SER A 68 -4.03 -18.48 -9.44
N PRO A 69 -3.98 -19.57 -8.68
CA PRO A 69 -4.07 -20.97 -9.12
C PRO A 69 -5.44 -21.67 -8.87
N ILE A 70 -6.47 -20.97 -8.34
CA ILE A 70 -7.69 -21.63 -7.83
C ILE A 70 -8.45 -22.32 -8.98
N GLU A 71 -8.77 -21.59 -10.03
CA GLU A 71 -9.51 -22.14 -11.19
C GLU A 71 -8.80 -23.34 -11.83
N PRO A 72 -7.50 -23.31 -12.21
CA PRO A 72 -6.84 -24.47 -12.80
C PRO A 72 -6.96 -25.72 -11.94
N TYR A 73 -6.74 -25.59 -10.62
CA TYR A 73 -6.82 -26.72 -9.71
C TYR A 73 -8.22 -27.31 -9.64
N PHE A 74 -9.25 -26.50 -9.42
CA PHE A 74 -10.61 -26.99 -9.26
C PHE A 74 -11.29 -27.35 -10.59
N ARG A 75 -10.74 -26.95 -11.74
CA ARG A 75 -11.16 -27.50 -13.05
C ARG A 75 -10.57 -28.89 -13.30
N GLU A 76 -9.37 -29.20 -12.76
CA GLU A 76 -8.82 -30.56 -12.78
C GLU A 76 -9.50 -31.48 -11.76
N HIS A 77 -10.03 -30.91 -10.67
CA HIS A 77 -10.74 -31.61 -9.59
C HIS A 77 -12.15 -31.03 -9.45
N PRO A 78 -13.04 -31.26 -10.43
CA PRO A 78 -14.34 -30.62 -10.47
C PRO A 78 -15.21 -31.03 -9.28
N ILE A 79 -15.81 -30.04 -8.63
CA ILE A 79 -16.63 -30.20 -7.43
C ILE A 79 -17.76 -29.17 -7.45
N THR A 80 -18.94 -29.59 -6.97
CA THR A 80 -20.07 -28.68 -6.76
C THR A 80 -19.85 -27.85 -5.49
N LEU A 81 -20.52 -26.72 -5.41
CA LEU A 81 -20.44 -25.84 -4.24
C LEU A 81 -20.89 -26.56 -2.94
N ASN A 82 -21.94 -27.38 -3.01
CA ASN A 82 -22.41 -28.20 -1.88
C ASN A 82 -21.48 -29.37 -1.55
N GLY A 83 -20.75 -29.89 -2.53
CA GLY A 83 -19.80 -30.98 -2.35
C GLY A 83 -18.43 -30.55 -1.81
N LEU A 84 -18.14 -29.23 -1.81
CA LEU A 84 -16.86 -28.71 -1.37
C LEU A 84 -16.68 -28.89 0.13
N SER A 85 -15.67 -29.67 0.55
CA SER A 85 -15.35 -29.90 1.94
C SER A 85 -14.11 -29.11 2.38
N LYS A 86 -13.93 -29.03 3.71
CA LYS A 86 -12.75 -28.41 4.31
C LYS A 86 -11.46 -29.11 3.91
N GLU A 87 -11.48 -30.45 3.88
CA GLU A 87 -10.35 -31.30 3.54
C GLU A 87 -9.86 -31.03 2.11
N MET A 88 -10.76 -30.87 1.15
CA MET A 88 -10.41 -30.51 -0.23
C MET A 88 -9.76 -29.15 -0.35
N ILE A 89 -10.21 -28.18 0.43
CA ILE A 89 -9.62 -26.85 0.48
C ILE A 89 -8.23 -26.91 1.13
N GLU A 90 -8.06 -27.67 2.21
CA GLU A 90 -6.77 -27.89 2.87
C GLU A 90 -5.78 -28.61 1.96
N GLU A 91 -6.22 -29.62 1.19
CA GLU A 91 -5.39 -30.31 0.19
C GLU A 91 -4.88 -29.32 -0.87
N PHE A 92 -5.76 -28.51 -1.43
CA PHE A 92 -5.35 -27.43 -2.34
C PHE A 92 -4.28 -26.51 -1.72
N TYR A 93 -4.45 -26.12 -0.45
CA TYR A 93 -3.46 -25.25 0.21
C TYR A 93 -2.13 -25.98 0.44
N GLN A 94 -2.12 -27.27 0.77
CA GLN A 94 -0.87 -28.04 0.93
C GLN A 94 -0.08 -28.07 -0.38
N ILE A 95 -0.74 -28.34 -1.50
CA ILE A 95 -0.10 -28.32 -2.83
C ILE A 95 0.47 -26.92 -3.14
N GLN A 96 -0.26 -25.85 -2.77
CA GLN A 96 0.25 -24.50 -3.01
C GLN A 96 1.41 -24.13 -2.08
N LEU A 97 1.44 -24.60 -0.84
CA LEU A 97 2.53 -24.35 0.12
C LEU A 97 3.89 -24.93 -0.35
N GLU A 98 3.88 -25.94 -1.21
CA GLU A 98 5.12 -26.45 -1.84
C GLU A 98 5.73 -25.49 -2.87
N ARG A 99 4.90 -24.56 -3.41
CA ARG A 99 5.28 -23.68 -4.54
C ARG A 99 5.43 -22.22 -4.13
N VAL A 100 4.69 -21.77 -3.12
CA VAL A 100 4.63 -20.36 -2.74
C VAL A 100 4.64 -20.20 -1.21
N ALA A 101 4.99 -18.99 -0.78
CA ALA A 101 5.00 -18.65 0.64
C ALA A 101 3.60 -18.71 1.28
N VAL A 102 3.55 -19.01 2.59
CA VAL A 102 2.32 -19.06 3.39
C VAL A 102 1.47 -17.79 3.26
N THR A 103 2.10 -16.61 3.16
CA THR A 103 1.39 -15.34 2.93
C THR A 103 0.61 -15.34 1.63
N THR A 104 1.15 -15.94 0.56
CA THR A 104 0.47 -16.05 -0.74
C THR A 104 -0.72 -17.00 -0.64
N VAL A 105 -0.56 -18.14 0.03
CA VAL A 105 -1.68 -19.07 0.25
C VAL A 105 -2.79 -18.44 1.10
N LYS A 106 -2.45 -17.59 2.07
CA LYS A 106 -3.45 -16.79 2.81
C LYS A 106 -4.23 -15.81 1.92
N HIS A 107 -3.66 -15.32 0.84
CA HIS A 107 -4.40 -14.52 -0.14
C HIS A 107 -5.38 -15.39 -0.95
N TYR A 108 -5.01 -16.62 -1.31
CA TYR A 108 -5.93 -17.58 -1.93
C TYR A 108 -7.08 -17.92 -0.98
N HIS A 109 -6.75 -18.23 0.27
CA HIS A 109 -7.74 -18.46 1.31
C HIS A 109 -8.70 -17.27 1.46
N SER A 110 -8.19 -16.05 1.49
CA SER A 110 -9.04 -14.84 1.59
C SER A 110 -10.06 -14.76 0.45
N ALA A 111 -9.68 -15.12 -0.78
CA ALA A 111 -10.61 -15.13 -1.91
C ALA A 111 -11.68 -16.24 -1.75
N ILE A 112 -11.27 -17.47 -1.48
CA ILE A 112 -12.18 -18.62 -1.26
C ILE A 112 -13.11 -18.34 -0.09
N HIS A 113 -12.57 -17.95 1.05
CA HIS A 113 -13.34 -17.69 2.28
C HIS A 113 -14.36 -16.56 2.09
N CYS A 114 -13.99 -15.46 1.41
CA CYS A 114 -14.93 -14.37 1.12
C CYS A 114 -16.04 -14.79 0.13
N ALA A 115 -15.72 -15.65 -0.84
CA ALA A 115 -16.71 -16.19 -1.77
C ALA A 115 -17.69 -17.12 -1.07
N LEU A 116 -17.19 -18.01 -0.21
CA LEU A 116 -18.02 -18.96 0.52
C LEU A 116 -18.86 -18.26 1.61
N ASN A 117 -18.36 -17.21 2.26
CA ASN A 117 -19.18 -16.36 3.13
C ASN A 117 -20.35 -15.72 2.34
N TYR A 118 -20.09 -15.26 1.13
CA TYR A 118 -21.17 -14.76 0.29
C TYR A 118 -22.21 -15.84 -0.03
N ALA A 119 -21.81 -17.12 -0.25
CA ALA A 119 -22.73 -18.22 -0.41
C ALA A 119 -23.59 -18.47 0.85
N VAL A 120 -22.99 -18.37 2.03
CA VAL A 120 -23.70 -18.46 3.33
C VAL A 120 -24.68 -17.31 3.50
N ASP A 121 -24.26 -16.08 3.23
CA ASP A 121 -25.12 -14.88 3.29
C ASP A 121 -26.33 -14.98 2.34
N LYS A 122 -26.13 -15.62 1.19
CA LYS A 122 -27.19 -15.90 0.20
C LYS A 122 -28.02 -17.15 0.51
N LYS A 123 -27.71 -17.85 1.62
CA LYS A 123 -28.36 -19.10 2.04
C LYS A 123 -28.21 -20.26 1.05
N ILE A 124 -27.17 -20.21 0.21
CA ILE A 124 -26.80 -21.30 -0.70
C ILE A 124 -26.07 -22.39 0.10
N LEU A 125 -25.19 -21.98 1.02
CA LEU A 125 -24.51 -22.87 1.96
C LEU A 125 -25.02 -22.64 3.38
N LYS A 126 -25.03 -23.71 4.20
CA LYS A 126 -25.37 -23.64 5.62
C LYS A 126 -24.20 -23.09 6.48
N ALA A 127 -22.96 -23.40 6.10
CA ALA A 127 -21.74 -22.98 6.78
C ALA A 127 -20.61 -22.85 5.76
N ASN A 128 -19.58 -22.09 6.12
CA ASN A 128 -18.41 -21.90 5.27
C ASN A 128 -17.38 -23.03 5.54
N PRO A 129 -17.12 -23.94 4.56
CA PRO A 129 -16.13 -25.00 4.77
C PRO A 129 -14.68 -24.48 4.89
N ALA A 130 -14.40 -23.24 4.49
CA ALA A 130 -13.09 -22.62 4.67
C ALA A 130 -12.87 -22.02 6.05
N ASP A 131 -13.84 -22.11 6.98
CA ASP A 131 -13.68 -21.61 8.33
C ASP A 131 -12.65 -22.42 9.14
N ARG A 132 -11.92 -21.72 10.03
CA ARG A 132 -10.98 -22.33 11.00
C ARG A 132 -9.87 -23.18 10.39
N ILE A 133 -9.43 -22.83 9.18
CA ILE A 133 -8.24 -23.45 8.57
C ILE A 133 -6.98 -22.90 9.24
N ILE A 134 -6.11 -23.80 9.69
CA ILE A 134 -4.89 -23.46 10.41
C ILE A 134 -3.72 -23.41 9.40
N PHE A 135 -3.03 -22.28 9.37
CA PHE A 135 -1.83 -22.10 8.53
C PHE A 135 -0.55 -22.26 9.34
N PRO A 136 0.54 -22.70 8.70
CA PRO A 136 1.86 -22.70 9.32
C PRO A 136 2.22 -21.29 9.86
N LYS A 137 3.02 -21.28 10.95
CA LYS A 137 3.48 -20.03 11.55
C LYS A 137 4.34 -19.27 10.55
N LEU A 138 4.03 -18.00 10.36
CA LEU A 138 4.83 -17.12 9.52
C LEU A 138 6.13 -16.76 10.22
N GLU A 139 7.24 -16.90 9.52
CA GLU A 139 8.47 -16.22 9.90
C GLU A 139 8.28 -14.71 9.73
N LYS A 140 8.69 -13.95 10.74
CA LYS A 140 8.59 -12.50 10.66
C LYS A 140 9.54 -11.99 9.58
N PHE A 141 9.01 -11.29 8.61
CA PHE A 141 9.81 -10.62 7.59
C PHE A 141 10.68 -9.54 8.26
N LYS A 142 12.00 -9.66 8.10
CA LYS A 142 12.95 -8.61 8.47
C LYS A 142 13.03 -7.62 7.31
N GLY A 143 12.44 -6.44 7.47
CA GLY A 143 12.59 -5.35 6.51
C GLY A 143 14.06 -4.94 6.37
N ASP A 144 14.50 -4.71 5.15
CA ASP A 144 15.82 -4.16 4.88
C ASP A 144 15.73 -2.62 4.84
N PHE A 145 16.82 -1.93 5.15
CA PHE A 145 16.89 -0.47 5.12
C PHE A 145 18.32 0.00 4.86
N TYR A 146 18.47 1.20 4.34
CA TYR A 146 19.77 1.85 4.15
C TYR A 146 20.18 2.63 5.39
N VAL A 147 21.48 2.65 5.67
CA VAL A 147 22.10 3.56 6.62
C VAL A 147 22.41 4.90 5.97
N ASP A 148 22.80 5.91 6.77
CA ASP A 148 22.98 7.29 6.32
C ASP A 148 23.88 7.39 5.09
N SER A 149 25.04 6.70 5.08
CA SER A 149 25.99 6.72 3.96
C SER A 149 25.40 6.14 2.67
N GLU A 150 24.65 5.05 2.76
CA GLU A 150 23.97 4.43 1.61
C GLU A 150 22.87 5.33 1.03
N VAL A 151 22.17 6.08 1.91
CA VAL A 151 21.16 7.06 1.50
C VAL A 151 21.79 8.24 0.76
N LEU A 152 22.91 8.75 1.25
CA LEU A 152 23.65 9.85 0.60
C LEU A 152 24.15 9.41 -0.78
N GLU A 153 24.72 8.22 -0.90
CA GLU A 153 25.17 7.66 -2.17
C GLU A 153 24.00 7.51 -3.16
N LEU A 154 22.86 6.98 -2.69
CA LEU A 154 21.64 6.87 -3.51
C LEU A 154 21.19 8.24 -4.04
N PHE A 155 21.21 9.29 -3.21
CA PHE A 155 20.80 10.63 -3.65
C PHE A 155 21.74 11.22 -4.68
N GLU A 156 23.05 11.02 -4.56
CA GLU A 156 24.02 11.44 -5.58
C GLU A 156 23.75 10.78 -6.93
N ILE A 157 23.51 9.48 -6.95
CA ILE A 157 23.22 8.71 -8.18
C ILE A 157 21.91 9.15 -8.83
N LEU A 158 20.96 9.63 -8.04
CA LEU A 158 19.64 10.03 -8.55
C LEU A 158 19.58 11.46 -9.08
N LYS A 159 20.59 12.27 -8.92
CA LYS A 159 20.60 13.66 -9.41
C LYS A 159 20.23 13.73 -10.89
N GLY A 160 19.20 14.51 -11.22
CA GLY A 160 18.68 14.67 -12.58
C GLY A 160 17.91 13.46 -13.14
N HIS A 161 17.82 12.36 -12.40
CA HIS A 161 17.04 11.22 -12.83
C HIS A 161 15.54 11.42 -12.51
N LYS A 162 14.65 10.99 -13.40
CA LYS A 162 13.19 11.15 -13.22
C LYS A 162 12.59 10.49 -11.98
N MET A 163 13.33 9.63 -11.28
CA MET A 163 12.95 9.07 -9.99
C MET A 163 13.50 9.85 -8.80
N GLU A 164 14.33 10.85 -9.00
CA GLU A 164 14.97 11.61 -7.91
C GLU A 164 13.93 12.11 -6.89
N LEU A 165 12.98 12.92 -7.34
CA LEU A 165 11.96 13.48 -6.45
C LEU A 165 11.08 12.42 -5.78
N ILE A 166 10.77 11.33 -6.50
CA ILE A 166 9.98 10.21 -5.96
C ILE A 166 10.73 9.52 -4.82
N VAL A 167 12.03 9.29 -5.00
CA VAL A 167 12.88 8.64 -3.97
C VAL A 167 13.12 9.58 -2.80
N LEU A 168 13.46 10.85 -3.05
CA LEU A 168 13.65 11.86 -2.00
C LEU A 168 12.41 11.97 -1.11
N LEU A 169 11.23 12.19 -1.69
CA LEU A 169 9.98 12.28 -0.94
C LEU A 169 9.67 11.01 -0.15
N THR A 170 9.99 9.83 -0.70
CA THR A 170 9.79 8.56 0.00
C THR A 170 10.79 8.37 1.13
N ALA A 171 12.06 8.68 0.93
CA ALA A 171 13.10 8.52 1.93
C ALA A 171 12.97 9.50 3.11
N PHE A 172 12.60 10.77 2.85
CA PHE A 172 12.44 11.77 3.91
C PHE A 172 11.12 11.67 4.67
N TYR A 173 10.00 11.38 3.97
CA TYR A 173 8.67 11.39 4.59
C TYR A 173 8.05 10.01 4.77
N GLY A 174 8.74 8.95 4.37
CA GLY A 174 8.26 7.59 4.46
C GLY A 174 6.97 7.34 3.66
N LEU A 175 6.77 8.03 2.54
CA LEU A 175 5.55 7.92 1.74
C LEU A 175 5.39 6.53 1.13
N ARG A 176 4.17 6.01 1.10
CA ARG A 176 3.88 4.82 0.31
C ARG A 176 3.98 5.13 -1.18
N ARG A 177 4.34 4.14 -2.01
CA ARG A 177 4.44 4.31 -3.47
C ARG A 177 3.20 4.97 -4.09
N SER A 178 2.00 4.56 -3.67
CA SER A 178 0.74 5.15 -4.14
C SER A 178 0.53 6.59 -3.67
N GLU A 179 1.08 6.95 -2.52
CA GLU A 179 1.00 8.30 -1.95
C GLU A 179 1.89 9.26 -2.72
N VAL A 180 3.19 8.92 -2.89
CA VAL A 180 4.11 9.79 -3.61
C VAL A 180 3.71 9.99 -5.07
N LEU A 181 3.24 8.94 -5.76
CA LEU A 181 2.74 9.04 -7.12
C LEU A 181 1.40 9.79 -7.24
N GLY A 182 0.65 9.87 -6.16
CA GLY A 182 -0.60 10.61 -6.07
C GLY A 182 -0.43 12.07 -5.67
N LEU A 183 0.77 12.55 -5.35
CA LEU A 183 0.96 13.95 -4.94
C LEU A 183 0.59 14.91 -6.06
N LYS A 184 -0.15 15.96 -5.67
CA LYS A 184 -0.54 17.07 -6.54
C LYS A 184 0.06 18.38 -6.02
N TRP A 185 0.31 19.34 -6.89
CA TRP A 185 0.76 20.69 -6.49
C TRP A 185 -0.17 21.36 -5.50
N SER A 186 -1.47 21.11 -5.61
CA SER A 186 -2.49 21.62 -4.67
C SER A 186 -2.40 21.05 -3.26
N ALA A 187 -1.59 20.03 -3.03
CA ALA A 187 -1.34 19.47 -1.71
C ALA A 187 -0.30 20.26 -0.91
N PHE A 188 0.46 21.15 -1.57
CA PHE A 188 1.55 21.93 -1.00
C PHE A 188 1.13 23.36 -0.71
N ASP A 189 1.39 23.80 0.50
CA ASP A 189 1.31 25.21 0.91
C ASP A 189 2.72 25.73 1.09
N PHE A 190 3.24 26.39 0.05
CA PHE A 190 4.59 26.93 0.04
C PHE A 190 4.75 28.20 0.91
N SER A 191 3.65 28.81 1.32
CA SER A 191 3.63 30.00 2.19
C SER A 191 3.77 29.62 3.66
N HIS A 192 3.19 28.49 4.06
CA HIS A 192 3.28 27.95 5.42
C HIS A 192 4.26 26.76 5.53
N ASP A 193 5.05 26.51 4.49
CA ASP A 193 6.03 25.43 4.44
C ASP A 193 5.49 24.07 4.91
N CYS A 194 4.35 23.65 4.35
CA CYS A 194 3.75 22.35 4.66
C CYS A 194 3.06 21.71 3.47
N PHE A 195 2.80 20.40 3.56
CA PHE A 195 1.99 19.67 2.58
C PHE A 195 1.18 18.56 3.23
N SER A 196 0.12 18.14 2.58
CA SER A 196 -0.80 17.10 3.07
C SER A 196 -0.98 15.98 2.05
N ILE A 197 -1.01 14.73 2.53
CA ILE A 197 -1.30 13.58 1.67
C ILE A 197 -2.82 13.43 1.56
N ARG A 198 -3.34 13.76 0.37
CA ARG A 198 -4.81 13.76 0.11
C ARG A 198 -5.22 12.83 -1.01
N HIS A 199 -4.28 12.39 -1.85
CA HIS A 199 -4.57 11.64 -3.05
C HIS A 199 -3.60 10.48 -3.24
N THR A 200 -4.03 9.41 -3.90
CA THR A 200 -3.20 8.24 -4.20
C THR A 200 -3.40 7.82 -5.65
N VAL A 201 -2.33 7.30 -6.25
CA VAL A 201 -2.36 6.69 -7.57
C VAL A 201 -1.82 5.27 -7.48
N THR A 202 -2.59 4.31 -7.96
CA THR A 202 -2.17 2.91 -8.07
C THR A 202 -2.64 2.31 -9.41
N THR A 203 -2.23 1.10 -9.70
CA THR A 203 -2.67 0.36 -10.89
C THR A 203 -3.07 -1.04 -10.50
N CYS A 204 -4.12 -1.55 -11.12
CA CYS A 204 -4.51 -2.94 -11.03
C CYS A 204 -4.88 -3.47 -12.42
N ARG A 205 -5.08 -4.77 -12.52
CA ARG A 205 -5.66 -5.39 -13.72
C ARG A 205 -7.04 -5.92 -13.32
N ALA A 206 -8.09 -5.43 -13.93
CA ALA A 206 -9.47 -5.83 -13.69
C ALA A 206 -10.13 -6.21 -15.01
N LYS A 207 -10.78 -7.36 -15.07
CA LYS A 207 -11.37 -7.93 -16.31
C LYS A 207 -10.39 -7.94 -17.50
N GLY A 208 -9.11 -8.24 -17.22
CA GLY A 208 -8.06 -8.29 -18.24
C GLY A 208 -7.43 -6.94 -18.59
N GLU A 209 -8.06 -5.83 -18.26
CA GLU A 209 -7.60 -4.49 -18.58
C GLU A 209 -6.74 -3.89 -17.46
N LYS A 210 -5.73 -3.10 -17.86
CA LYS A 210 -4.91 -2.36 -16.92
C LYS A 210 -5.55 -1.02 -16.58
N VAL A 211 -5.99 -0.85 -15.34
CA VAL A 211 -6.67 0.34 -14.86
C VAL A 211 -5.75 1.15 -13.95
N VAL A 212 -5.69 2.48 -14.17
CA VAL A 212 -5.07 3.44 -13.24
C VAL A 212 -6.15 3.93 -12.28
N VAL A 213 -5.99 3.60 -11.01
CA VAL A 213 -6.93 4.01 -9.95
C VAL A 213 -6.39 5.28 -9.30
N LYS A 214 -7.07 6.39 -9.55
CA LYS A 214 -6.83 7.70 -8.93
C LYS A 214 -7.87 7.89 -7.83
N LYS A 215 -7.42 8.08 -6.59
CA LYS A 215 -8.33 8.13 -5.45
C LYS A 215 -7.97 9.25 -4.48
N ASP A 216 -8.93 10.10 -4.16
CA ASP A 216 -8.82 11.00 -3.02
C ASP A 216 -8.98 10.17 -1.73
N ARG A 217 -8.09 10.36 -0.78
CA ARG A 217 -8.20 9.71 0.52
C ARG A 217 -9.43 10.26 1.24
N ALA A 218 -10.46 9.43 1.35
CA ALA A 218 -11.65 9.77 2.07
C ALA A 218 -11.35 9.96 3.57
N LYS A 219 -11.94 10.97 4.12
CA LYS A 219 -12.45 11.31 5.45
C LYS A 219 -11.87 10.70 6.74
N ASN A 220 -11.07 9.65 6.76
CA ASN A 220 -10.52 9.10 7.99
C ASN A 220 -9.39 10.00 8.52
N LYS A 221 -9.53 10.52 9.74
CA LYS A 221 -8.57 11.43 10.40
C LYS A 221 -7.13 10.91 10.39
N SER A 222 -6.91 9.60 10.53
CA SER A 222 -5.58 8.96 10.48
C SER A 222 -4.94 8.93 9.08
N SER A 223 -5.72 9.17 8.02
CA SER A 223 -5.22 9.15 6.63
C SER A 223 -4.74 10.51 6.13
N ARG A 224 -5.12 11.60 6.78
CA ARG A 224 -4.69 12.96 6.44
C ARG A 224 -3.50 13.34 7.31
N ARG A 225 -2.32 13.17 6.77
CA ARG A 225 -1.07 13.60 7.41
C ARG A 225 -0.60 14.88 6.76
N THR A 226 -0.28 15.86 7.57
CA THR A 226 0.36 17.10 7.14
C THR A 226 1.80 17.08 7.64
N TYR A 227 2.73 17.42 6.77
CA TYR A 227 4.15 17.44 7.06
C TYR A 227 4.72 18.84 6.90
N PRO A 228 5.69 19.22 7.74
CA PRO A 228 6.51 20.37 7.46
C PRO A 228 7.32 20.12 6.19
N LEU A 229 7.49 21.14 5.38
CA LEU A 229 8.24 21.04 4.14
C LEU A 229 9.71 21.36 4.42
N ILE A 230 10.56 20.35 4.28
CA ILE A 230 12.02 20.49 4.46
C ILE A 230 12.54 21.44 3.38
N PRO A 231 13.37 22.46 3.72
CA PRO A 231 13.85 23.49 2.78
C PRO A 231 14.47 22.90 1.52
N PHE A 232 15.37 21.93 1.65
CA PHE A 232 15.96 21.21 0.52
C PHE A 232 14.90 20.57 -0.42
N ILE A 233 13.87 19.94 0.15
CA ILE A 233 12.78 19.34 -0.63
C ILE A 233 11.93 20.42 -1.31
N LYS A 234 11.72 21.57 -0.65
CA LYS A 234 11.03 22.73 -1.25
C LYS A 234 11.73 23.21 -2.51
N GLU A 235 13.05 23.34 -2.47
CA GLU A 235 13.86 23.74 -3.63
C GLU A 235 13.71 22.73 -4.78
N ARG A 236 13.87 21.42 -4.51
CA ARG A 236 13.69 20.37 -5.52
C ARG A 236 12.28 20.35 -6.12
N LEU A 237 11.25 20.59 -5.32
CA LEU A 237 9.88 20.74 -5.81
C LEU A 237 9.70 21.95 -6.73
N LEU A 238 10.26 23.10 -6.38
CA LEU A 238 10.19 24.30 -7.20
C LEU A 238 10.92 24.13 -8.54
N GLU A 239 12.09 23.48 -8.54
CA GLU A 239 12.81 23.10 -9.75
C GLU A 239 11.98 22.15 -10.63
N ALA A 240 11.40 21.11 -10.03
CA ALA A 240 10.53 20.16 -10.74
C ALA A 240 9.31 20.86 -11.35
N LYS A 241 8.71 21.82 -10.65
CA LYS A 241 7.59 22.60 -11.14
C LYS A 241 7.98 23.44 -12.37
N LYS A 242 9.12 24.14 -12.28
CA LYS A 242 9.67 24.91 -13.39
C LYS A 242 9.93 24.02 -14.61
N GLN A 243 10.51 22.82 -14.40
CA GLN A 243 10.75 21.87 -15.48
C GLN A 243 9.45 21.35 -16.11
N GLN A 244 8.42 21.08 -15.30
CA GLN A 244 7.10 20.68 -15.82
C GLN A 244 6.44 21.78 -16.65
N ASP A 245 6.51 23.03 -16.21
CA ASP A 245 5.96 24.18 -16.93
C ASP A 245 6.69 24.35 -18.29
N GLU A 246 8.01 24.17 -18.31
CA GLU A 246 8.80 24.20 -19.56
C GLU A 246 8.45 23.02 -20.48
N ASN A 247 8.35 21.80 -19.97
CA ASN A 247 7.95 20.63 -20.74
C ASN A 247 6.56 20.83 -21.36
N LYS A 248 5.63 21.40 -20.60
CA LYS A 248 4.27 21.72 -21.06
C LYS A 248 4.31 22.77 -22.21
N ARG A 249 5.18 23.77 -22.09
CA ARG A 249 5.36 24.78 -23.13
C ARG A 249 5.94 24.15 -24.41
N LEU A 250 6.98 23.32 -24.28
CA LEU A 250 7.65 22.67 -25.42
C LEU A 250 6.76 21.65 -26.13
N CYS A 251 6.05 20.81 -25.38
CA CYS A 251 5.16 19.79 -25.95
C CYS A 251 3.84 20.39 -26.51
N GLY A 252 3.42 21.56 -26.05
CA GLY A 252 2.26 22.27 -26.54
C GLY A 252 0.98 21.39 -26.52
N ARG A 253 0.43 21.10 -27.71
CA ARG A 253 -0.79 20.29 -27.86
C ARG A 253 -0.58 18.81 -27.51
N SER A 254 0.63 18.31 -27.61
CA SER A 254 0.97 16.92 -27.33
C SER A 254 1.12 16.63 -25.82
N TYR A 255 1.11 17.66 -24.96
CA TYR A 255 1.20 17.46 -23.52
C TYR A 255 -0.12 16.88 -22.97
N ASN A 256 -0.02 15.82 -22.19
CA ASN A 256 -1.19 15.18 -21.58
C ASN A 256 -1.81 16.09 -20.51
N LYS A 257 -2.99 16.66 -20.82
CA LYS A 257 -3.69 17.60 -19.96
C LYS A 257 -4.50 16.94 -18.83
N GLU A 258 -4.77 15.63 -18.93
CA GLU A 258 -5.54 14.90 -17.92
C GLU A 258 -4.81 14.76 -16.57
N ASN A 259 -3.49 14.90 -16.61
CA ASN A 259 -2.64 14.76 -15.43
C ASN A 259 -2.05 16.10 -14.95
N ILE A 260 -2.58 17.23 -15.43
CA ILE A 260 -2.20 18.55 -14.93
C ILE A 260 -2.47 18.60 -13.43
N GLY A 261 -1.48 19.06 -12.69
CA GLY A 261 -1.55 19.16 -11.24
C GLY A 261 -0.85 18.02 -10.50
N TYR A 262 -0.56 16.88 -11.13
CA TYR A 262 0.30 15.86 -10.51
C TYR A 262 1.77 16.24 -10.57
N ILE A 263 2.51 15.89 -9.51
CA ILE A 263 3.95 16.14 -9.43
C ILE A 263 4.74 15.08 -10.20
N CYS A 264 4.36 13.81 -10.05
CA CYS A 264 5.08 12.68 -10.62
C CYS A 264 4.57 12.36 -12.03
N VAL A 265 4.91 13.22 -12.99
CA VAL A 265 4.67 13.02 -14.42
C VAL A 265 5.98 13.02 -15.21
N ASP A 266 5.96 12.48 -16.41
CA ASP A 266 7.10 12.52 -17.34
C ASP A 266 7.09 13.81 -18.20
N ALA A 267 8.02 13.90 -19.14
CA ALA A 267 8.19 15.08 -19.97
C ALA A 267 6.99 15.39 -20.88
N VAL A 268 6.15 14.40 -21.19
CA VAL A 268 4.92 14.59 -21.98
C VAL A 268 3.66 14.70 -21.14
N GLY A 269 3.78 14.73 -19.81
CA GLY A 269 2.66 14.88 -18.86
C GLY A 269 1.96 13.58 -18.49
N ASP A 270 2.52 12.43 -18.84
CA ASP A 270 1.97 11.15 -18.44
C ASP A 270 2.38 10.77 -17.02
N LEU A 271 1.43 10.21 -16.25
CA LEU A 271 1.72 9.73 -14.89
C LEU A 271 2.83 8.68 -14.88
N ILE A 272 3.81 8.87 -14.00
CA ILE A 272 4.78 7.81 -13.71
C ILE A 272 4.03 6.63 -13.08
N LYS A 273 4.03 5.50 -13.80
CA LYS A 273 3.25 4.32 -13.41
C LYS A 273 3.88 3.61 -12.20
N PRO A 274 3.08 3.10 -11.24
CA PRO A 274 3.60 2.39 -10.07
C PRO A 274 4.54 1.22 -10.41
N ASN A 275 4.25 0.50 -11.49
CA ASN A 275 5.11 -0.60 -11.95
C ASN A 275 6.47 -0.11 -12.45
N TYR A 276 6.51 1.06 -13.10
CA TYR A 276 7.78 1.66 -13.51
C TYR A 276 8.71 1.87 -12.30
N VAL A 277 8.18 2.45 -11.21
CA VAL A 277 8.95 2.68 -9.98
C VAL A 277 9.48 1.36 -9.41
N SER A 278 8.60 0.34 -9.27
CA SER A 278 9.00 -0.95 -8.69
C SER A 278 10.00 -1.75 -9.54
N CYS A 279 9.94 -1.62 -10.86
CA CYS A 279 10.85 -2.34 -11.75
C CYS A 279 12.16 -1.57 -12.00
N THR A 280 12.10 -0.22 -12.03
CA THR A 280 13.28 0.60 -12.35
C THR A 280 14.17 0.81 -11.14
N PHE A 281 13.61 0.94 -9.93
CA PHE A 281 14.39 1.18 -8.72
C PHE A 281 15.44 0.08 -8.46
N PRO A 282 15.10 -1.22 -8.43
CA PRO A 282 16.10 -2.28 -8.25
C PRO A 282 17.16 -2.32 -9.37
N LYS A 283 16.75 -2.05 -10.62
CA LYS A 283 17.68 -2.00 -11.75
C LYS A 283 18.69 -0.85 -11.62
N LEU A 284 18.23 0.29 -11.12
CA LEU A 284 19.07 1.46 -10.87
C LEU A 284 20.08 1.18 -9.77
N LEU A 285 19.68 0.52 -8.68
CA LEU A 285 20.59 0.10 -7.62
C LEU A 285 21.66 -0.87 -8.17
N ALA A 286 21.25 -1.90 -8.90
CA ALA A 286 22.17 -2.88 -9.49
C ALA A 286 23.15 -2.25 -10.49
N LYS A 287 22.68 -1.30 -11.33
CA LYS A 287 23.53 -0.59 -12.29
C LYS A 287 24.66 0.22 -11.62
N ASN A 288 24.42 0.70 -10.40
CA ASN A 288 25.34 1.55 -9.65
C ASN A 288 26.01 0.80 -8.48
N ASN A 289 25.95 -0.54 -8.46
CA ASN A 289 26.54 -1.41 -7.42
C ASN A 289 26.05 -1.12 -6.00
N LEU A 290 24.84 -0.52 -5.86
CA LEU A 290 24.22 -0.33 -4.56
C LEU A 290 23.60 -1.63 -4.07
N ARG A 291 23.58 -1.84 -2.74
CA ARG A 291 22.91 -2.97 -2.11
C ARG A 291 21.43 -3.00 -2.49
N HIS A 292 20.92 -4.17 -2.81
CA HIS A 292 19.52 -4.32 -3.21
C HIS A 292 18.58 -4.08 -2.03
N ILE A 293 17.66 -3.13 -2.20
CA ILE A 293 16.46 -2.96 -1.38
C ILE A 293 15.25 -2.77 -2.29
N ARG A 294 14.06 -3.05 -1.79
CA ARG A 294 12.82 -2.75 -2.52
C ARG A 294 12.49 -1.27 -2.38
N PHE A 295 11.76 -0.70 -3.31
CA PHE A 295 11.30 0.69 -3.20
C PHE A 295 10.53 0.97 -1.89
N HIS A 296 9.77 0.00 -1.39
CA HIS A 296 9.04 0.15 -0.12
C HIS A 296 9.98 0.20 1.09
N ASP A 297 11.15 -0.37 0.99
CA ASP A 297 12.15 -0.37 2.08
C ASP A 297 12.77 1.03 2.32
N LEU A 298 12.62 1.98 1.37
CA LEU A 298 12.91 3.40 1.63
C LEU A 298 12.03 3.98 2.76
N ARG A 299 10.84 3.47 2.93
CA ARG A 299 9.99 3.84 4.06
C ARG A 299 10.50 3.25 5.37
N HIS A 300 11.07 2.04 5.33
CA HIS A 300 11.79 1.46 6.47
C HIS A 300 13.06 2.25 6.76
N THR A 301 13.78 2.67 5.73
CA THR A 301 14.93 3.59 5.83
C THR A 301 14.54 4.89 6.56
N CYS A 302 13.47 5.56 6.14
CA CYS A 302 12.96 6.76 6.82
C CYS A 302 12.73 6.52 8.32
N ALA A 303 12.07 5.42 8.65
CA ALA A 303 11.80 5.05 10.02
C ALA A 303 13.09 4.82 10.82
N SER A 304 14.03 4.07 10.24
CA SER A 304 15.32 3.76 10.84
C SER A 304 16.14 5.04 11.13
N LEU A 305 16.20 5.95 10.15
CA LEU A 305 16.90 7.23 10.29
C LEU A 305 16.29 8.10 11.40
N LEU A 306 14.96 8.21 11.46
CA LEU A 306 14.29 8.98 12.52
C LEU A 306 14.61 8.43 13.90
N LEU A 307 14.59 7.12 14.07
CA LEU A 307 14.93 6.49 15.37
C LEU A 307 16.40 6.59 15.71
N ALA A 308 17.28 6.40 14.74
CA ALA A 308 18.73 6.58 14.97
C ALA A 308 19.06 8.00 15.45
N ASN A 309 18.24 8.99 15.05
CA ASN A 309 18.30 10.37 15.53
C ASN A 309 17.49 10.62 16.82
N GLY A 310 17.09 9.58 17.54
CA GLY A 310 16.46 9.69 18.85
C GLY A 310 14.98 10.09 18.84
N ILE A 311 14.32 10.10 17.67
CA ILE A 311 12.89 10.42 17.60
C ILE A 311 12.08 9.27 18.23
N PRO A 312 11.18 9.54 19.20
CA PRO A 312 10.38 8.52 19.86
C PRO A 312 9.52 7.70 18.88
N MET A 313 9.33 6.42 19.20
CA MET A 313 8.59 5.46 18.34
C MET A 313 7.17 5.92 17.99
N GLU A 314 6.47 6.54 18.92
CA GLU A 314 5.12 7.08 18.73
C GLU A 314 5.11 8.19 17.67
N GLN A 315 6.10 9.07 17.70
CA GLN A 315 6.24 10.14 16.70
C GLN A 315 6.62 9.57 15.33
N VAL A 316 7.49 8.55 15.28
CA VAL A 316 7.83 7.85 14.05
C VAL A 316 6.59 7.12 13.47
N LYS A 317 5.78 6.50 14.32
CA LYS A 317 4.49 5.91 13.91
C LYS A 317 3.56 6.95 13.29
N GLU A 318 3.41 8.10 13.94
CA GLU A 318 2.60 9.21 13.45
C GLU A 318 3.14 9.75 12.11
N TRP A 319 4.46 10.00 12.04
CA TRP A 319 5.14 10.43 10.82
C TRP A 319 4.87 9.49 9.66
N LEU A 320 5.02 8.20 9.86
CA LEU A 320 4.75 7.21 8.83
C LEU A 320 3.24 6.98 8.59
N GLY A 321 2.37 7.25 9.56
CA GLY A 321 0.93 6.93 9.51
C GLY A 321 0.71 5.42 9.50
N HIS A 322 1.33 4.71 10.42
CA HIS A 322 1.03 3.31 10.69
C HIS A 322 -0.21 3.21 11.59
N SER A 323 -1.17 2.37 11.21
CA SER A 323 -2.34 2.09 12.06
C SER A 323 -1.95 1.33 13.32
N GLU A 324 -0.91 0.48 13.24
CA GLU A 324 -0.44 -0.35 14.35
C GLU A 324 1.06 -0.14 14.62
N ILE A 325 1.43 -0.16 15.90
CA ILE A 325 2.83 -0.05 16.36
C ILE A 325 3.62 -1.31 15.97
N SER A 326 2.99 -2.49 15.92
CA SER A 326 3.63 -3.76 15.58
C SER A 326 4.43 -3.71 14.29
N THR A 327 3.91 -3.06 13.25
CA THR A 327 4.61 -2.86 11.97
C THR A 327 5.89 -2.05 12.13
N THR A 328 5.94 -1.18 13.12
CA THR A 328 7.11 -0.36 13.42
C THR A 328 8.11 -1.17 14.29
N VAL A 329 7.63 -1.90 15.28
CA VAL A 329 8.46 -2.69 16.22
C VAL A 329 9.25 -3.82 15.53
N ASP A 330 8.67 -4.49 14.54
CA ASP A 330 9.34 -5.59 13.82
C ASP A 330 10.58 -5.13 13.01
N ILE A 331 10.67 -3.85 12.66
CA ILE A 331 11.82 -3.22 11.99
C ILE A 331 12.97 -2.98 12.99
N TYR A 332 12.68 -2.87 14.29
CA TYR A 332 13.56 -2.30 15.32
C TYR A 332 14.33 -3.26 16.18
N GLY A 333 14.14 -4.57 16.05
CA GLY A 333 14.91 -5.54 16.85
C GLY A 333 16.43 -5.33 16.76
N HIS A 334 16.92 -4.78 15.66
CA HIS A 334 18.34 -4.49 15.43
C HIS A 334 18.78 -3.11 15.95
N LEU A 335 17.88 -2.12 15.95
CA LEU A 335 18.20 -0.76 16.45
C LEU A 335 18.14 -0.66 17.98
N GLN A 336 17.44 -1.60 18.66
CA GLN A 336 17.36 -1.59 20.13
C GLN A 336 18.74 -1.60 20.81
N PHE A 337 19.73 -2.26 20.25
CA PHE A 337 21.06 -2.30 20.84
C PHE A 337 21.79 -0.97 20.64
N ALA A 338 21.71 -0.34 19.48
CA ALA A 338 22.30 0.99 19.23
C ALA A 338 21.60 2.06 20.09
N THR A 339 20.28 2.00 20.23
CA THR A 339 19.52 2.90 21.11
C THR A 339 19.89 2.69 22.59
N LYS A 340 20.07 1.44 23.03
CA LYS A 340 20.56 1.14 24.39
C LYS A 340 21.97 1.66 24.64
N ARG A 341 22.86 1.57 23.66
CA ARG A 341 24.21 2.18 23.75
C ARG A 341 24.14 3.70 23.89
N ASN A 342 23.29 4.37 23.10
CA ASN A 342 23.10 5.80 23.20
C ASN A 342 22.48 6.19 24.55
N SER A 343 21.52 5.42 25.07
CA SER A 343 20.97 5.63 26.41
C SER A 343 22.04 5.43 27.49
N ALA A 344 22.87 4.39 27.38
CA ALA A 344 23.97 4.17 28.32
C ALA A 344 24.99 5.31 28.26
N ALA A 345 25.34 5.77 27.07
CA ALA A 345 26.27 6.92 26.92
C ALA A 345 25.67 8.24 27.48
N ALA A 346 24.34 8.44 27.34
CA ALA A 346 23.68 9.57 27.97
C ALA A 346 23.69 9.47 29.49
N MET A 347 23.42 8.31 30.08
CA MET A 347 23.51 8.06 31.51
C MET A 347 24.92 8.29 32.02
N GLU A 348 25.94 7.83 31.30
CA GLU A 348 27.36 8.05 31.61
C GLU A 348 27.65 9.53 31.64
N ARG A 349 27.32 10.26 30.59
CA ARG A 349 27.61 11.71 30.48
C ARG A 349 26.84 12.56 31.49
N ASP A 350 25.51 12.30 31.62
CA ASP A 350 24.62 13.23 32.32
C ASP A 350 24.45 12.91 33.82
N ILE A 351 24.80 11.70 34.24
CA ILE A 351 24.66 11.23 35.62
C ILE A 351 26.02 10.82 36.22
N VAL A 352 26.75 9.91 35.56
CA VAL A 352 27.96 9.32 36.15
C VAL A 352 29.09 10.31 36.20
N GLN A 353 29.38 11.06 35.12
CA GLN A 353 30.46 12.05 35.12
C GLN A 353 30.28 13.19 36.13
N PRO A 354 29.08 13.83 36.25
CA PRO A 354 28.84 14.79 37.31
C PRO A 354 29.00 14.21 38.73
N PHE A 355 28.52 12.98 38.93
CA PHE A 355 28.65 12.28 40.20
C PHE A 355 30.11 12.01 40.58
N MET A 356 30.94 11.57 39.63
CA MET A 356 32.38 11.38 39.85
C MET A 356 33.10 12.69 40.15
N GLN A 357 32.71 13.80 39.51
CA GLN A 357 33.28 15.12 39.81
C GLN A 357 32.92 15.61 41.21
N MET A 358 31.71 15.30 41.72
CA MET A 358 31.33 15.61 43.09
C MET A 358 32.10 14.80 44.15
N GLN A 359 32.63 13.64 43.80
CA GLN A 359 33.41 12.79 44.71
C GLN A 359 34.90 13.04 44.68
N SER A 360 35.40 13.82 43.73
CA SER A 360 36.83 14.20 43.69
C SER A 360 37.11 15.21 44.82
N PRO A 361 37.97 14.90 45.80
CA PRO A 361 38.29 15.83 46.85
C PRO A 361 39.00 17.05 46.24
N GLU A 362 38.57 18.27 46.64
CA GLU A 362 39.30 19.51 46.37
C GLU A 362 40.70 19.34 46.94
N THR A 363 41.72 19.19 46.10
CA THR A 363 43.12 19.34 46.51
C THR A 363 43.33 20.82 46.79
N GLY A 364 43.05 21.18 48.05
CA GLY A 364 43.40 22.52 48.58
C GLY A 364 44.91 22.67 48.54
N THR A 365 45.39 23.48 47.66
CA THR A 365 46.73 24.01 47.70
C THR A 365 46.75 25.11 48.73
N ASP A 366 47.00 24.77 50.02
CA ASP A 366 47.50 25.70 51.03
C ASP A 366 48.97 25.94 50.77
N GLU A 367 49.35 26.84 49.91
CA GLU A 367 50.65 27.46 49.92
C GLU A 367 50.64 28.51 51.04
N LYS A 368 51.08 28.08 52.20
CA LYS A 368 51.54 29.02 53.24
C LYS A 368 52.85 29.59 52.79
N VAL A 369 52.81 30.86 52.34
CA VAL A 369 53.92 31.72 52.28
C VAL A 369 54.32 32.10 53.75
N VAL A 370 55.47 31.59 54.23
CA VAL A 370 56.11 32.05 55.41
C VAL A 370 57.29 32.92 54.99
N SER A 371 57.26 34.16 55.49
CA SER A 371 58.14 35.27 55.39
C SER A 371 59.62 34.96 55.46
#